data_a30ec0f3f324fd217d3b789062f8a1ce
#
_entry.id   a30ec0f3f324fd217d3b789062f8a1ce
#
_cell.length_a   1.000
_cell.length_b   1.000
_cell.length_c   1.000
_cell.angle_alpha   90.00
_cell.angle_beta   90.00
_cell.angle_gamma   90.00
#
_symmetry.space_group_name_H-M   'P 1'
#
loop_
_entity.id
_entity.type
_entity.pdbx_description
1 polymer ?
#
loop_
_entity_poly.entity_id
_entity_poly.type
_entity_poly.pdbx_seq_one_letter_code
_entity_poly.pdbx_strand_id
1 'polypeptide(L)'
;ITDMKEKYGHEKGFAANLLSFGIAIQVDTNMELLEPYLPEVDFVQFMGIKRIGVQGQPFATEVLNHIAVFRAKHPDIPVQVDGGVHIAVAPRVLAAGVSRLIVGSDIWNATSAKDEYERLNELTEEHGLYT
;
A
#
# COMPACT_ATOMS: atom_id res chain seq x y z
N ILE A 1 -0.51 18.19 3.37
CA ILE A 1 0.41 17.68 2.32
C ILE A 1 1.21 18.86 1.77
N THR A 2 0.58 19.93 1.33
CA THR A 2 1.27 21.14 0.80
C THR A 2 2.33 21.65 1.76
N ASP A 3 1.97 21.88 3.03
CA ASP A 3 2.91 22.36 4.07
C ASP A 3 4.07 21.37 4.31
N MET A 4 3.80 20.06 4.23
CA MET A 4 4.85 19.03 4.37
C MET A 4 5.78 19.01 3.16
N LYS A 5 5.24 19.12 1.95
CA LYS A 5 6.04 19.24 0.73
C LYS A 5 6.85 20.54 0.73
N GLU A 6 6.28 21.65 1.17
CA GLU A 6 7.01 22.92 1.33
C GLU A 6 8.14 22.79 2.35
N LYS A 7 7.88 22.14 3.47
CA LYS A 7 8.88 22.00 4.54
C LYS A 7 9.99 21.01 4.22
N TYR A 8 9.70 19.90 3.54
CA TYR A 8 10.62 18.79 3.34
C TYR A 8 10.93 18.49 1.88
N GLY A 9 10.11 18.97 0.94
CA GLY A 9 10.25 18.74 -0.49
C GLY A 9 10.98 19.84 -1.26
N HIS A 10 11.23 21.02 -0.63
CA HIS A 10 11.89 22.17 -1.25
C HIS A 10 13.35 22.34 -0.89
N GLU A 11 13.96 21.41 -0.18
CA GLU A 11 15.41 21.38 -0.16
C GLU A 11 15.90 21.15 -1.59
N LYS A 12 16.38 22.22 -2.21
CA LYS A 12 16.97 22.24 -3.55
C LYS A 12 18.19 21.32 -3.57
N GLY A 13 17.96 20.05 -3.83
CA GLY A 13 19.05 19.09 -3.87
C GLY A 13 18.57 17.67 -4.13
N PHE A 14 19.52 16.76 -4.27
CA PHE A 14 19.34 15.34 -4.51
C PHE A 14 18.37 14.65 -3.53
N ALA A 15 18.36 15.09 -2.25
CA ALA A 15 17.50 14.53 -1.21
C ALA A 15 15.99 14.77 -1.46
N ALA A 16 15.61 15.90 -2.06
CA ALA A 16 14.19 16.18 -2.36
C ALA A 16 13.60 15.20 -3.38
N ASN A 17 14.42 14.70 -4.30
CA ASN A 17 14.00 13.71 -5.30
C ASN A 17 13.90 12.29 -4.74
N LEU A 18 14.36 12.06 -3.51
CA LEU A 18 14.28 10.77 -2.83
C LEU A 18 13.05 10.66 -1.90
N LEU A 19 12.34 11.76 -1.67
CA LEU A 19 11.15 11.78 -0.82
C LEU A 19 9.90 11.48 -1.65
N SER A 20 9.15 10.48 -1.21
CA SER A 20 7.83 10.16 -1.74
C SER A 20 6.77 10.43 -0.68
N PHE A 21 5.70 11.09 -1.08
CA PHE A 21 4.57 11.41 -0.21
C PHE A 21 3.38 10.54 -0.58
N GLY A 22 2.83 9.85 0.40
CA GLY A 22 1.62 9.06 0.23
C GLY A 22 0.52 9.52 1.15
N ILE A 23 -0.70 9.12 0.83
CA ILE A 23 -1.87 9.27 1.70
C ILE A 23 -2.37 7.89 2.08
N ALA A 24 -2.61 7.68 3.39
CA ALA A 24 -3.17 6.43 3.89
C ALA A 24 -4.65 6.59 4.23
N ILE A 25 -5.45 5.61 3.83
CA ILE A 25 -6.89 5.57 4.10
C ILE A 25 -7.30 4.27 4.78
N GLN A 26 -8.31 4.37 5.62
CA GLN A 26 -8.93 3.22 6.30
C GLN A 26 -9.97 2.55 5.41
N VAL A 27 -10.37 1.33 5.79
CA VAL A 27 -11.34 0.51 5.05
C VAL A 27 -12.68 1.23 4.83
N ASP A 28 -13.12 2.01 5.80
CA ASP A 28 -14.40 2.73 5.81
C ASP A 28 -14.30 4.19 5.34
N THR A 29 -13.11 4.62 4.88
CA THR A 29 -12.93 5.98 4.39
C THR A 29 -13.67 6.18 3.05
N ASN A 30 -14.44 7.26 2.93
CA ASN A 30 -14.99 7.65 1.64
C ASN A 30 -13.87 8.06 0.67
N MET A 31 -13.69 7.29 -0.40
CA MET A 31 -12.62 7.51 -1.38
C MET A 31 -12.73 8.83 -2.14
N GLU A 32 -13.91 9.44 -2.23
CA GLU A 32 -14.08 10.76 -2.87
C GLU A 32 -13.27 11.85 -2.15
N LEU A 33 -12.98 11.65 -0.86
CA LEU A 33 -12.14 12.56 -0.08
C LEU A 33 -10.69 12.60 -0.55
N LEU A 34 -10.24 11.60 -1.31
CA LEU A 34 -8.89 11.54 -1.87
C LEU A 34 -8.69 12.47 -3.07
N GLU A 35 -9.74 12.67 -3.86
CA GLU A 35 -9.65 13.34 -5.17
C GLU A 35 -8.88 14.67 -5.16
N PRO A 36 -9.13 15.58 -4.20
CA PRO A 36 -8.40 16.85 -4.16
C PRO A 36 -6.90 16.72 -3.87
N TYR A 37 -6.48 15.59 -3.28
CA TYR A 37 -5.10 15.38 -2.84
C TYR A 37 -4.28 14.51 -3.80
N LEU A 38 -4.93 13.78 -4.71
CA LEU A 38 -4.26 12.86 -5.63
C LEU A 38 -3.17 13.51 -6.48
N PRO A 39 -3.32 14.77 -6.96
CA PRO A 39 -2.26 15.43 -7.71
C PRO A 39 -0.99 15.71 -6.89
N GLU A 40 -1.08 15.67 -5.56
CA GLU A 40 0.01 16.01 -4.65
C GLU A 40 0.70 14.79 -4.03
N VAL A 41 0.23 13.57 -4.31
CA VAL A 41 0.78 12.35 -3.73
C VAL A 41 1.43 11.47 -4.78
N ASP A 42 2.44 10.73 -4.36
CA ASP A 42 3.17 9.78 -5.20
C ASP A 42 2.55 8.37 -5.14
N PHE A 43 1.79 8.08 -4.09
CA PHE A 43 1.08 6.80 -3.92
C PHE A 43 -0.08 6.91 -2.93
N VAL A 44 -0.97 5.92 -2.97
CA VAL A 44 -2.05 5.76 -1.99
C VAL A 44 -1.85 4.45 -1.23
N GLN A 45 -1.97 4.51 0.10
CA GLN A 45 -1.93 3.34 0.96
C GLN A 45 -3.34 3.00 1.46
N PHE A 46 -3.77 1.78 1.19
CA PHE A 46 -4.98 1.22 1.80
C PHE A 46 -4.63 0.43 3.05
N MET A 47 -5.32 0.72 4.15
CA MET A 47 -5.19 -0.08 5.36
C MET A 47 -5.98 -1.38 5.20
N GLY A 48 -5.29 -2.51 5.29
CA GLY A 48 -5.89 -3.86 5.16
C GLY A 48 -6.53 -4.38 6.45
N ILE A 49 -6.66 -3.54 7.48
CA ILE A 49 -7.23 -3.87 8.79
C ILE A 49 -8.26 -2.83 9.21
N LYS A 50 -9.24 -3.24 10.04
CA LYS A 50 -10.33 -2.35 10.47
C LYS A 50 -9.93 -1.40 11.61
N ARG A 51 -8.97 -1.78 12.45
CA ARG A 51 -8.55 -1.00 13.62
C ARG A 51 -7.06 -0.74 13.59
N ILE A 52 -6.69 0.49 13.31
CA ILE A 52 -5.28 0.92 13.30
C ILE A 52 -4.68 0.81 14.71
N GLY A 53 -3.41 0.41 14.78
CA GLY A 53 -2.66 0.29 16.03
C GLY A 53 -2.84 -1.03 16.79
N VAL A 54 -3.66 -1.95 16.27
CA VAL A 54 -3.84 -3.29 16.86
C VAL A 54 -3.22 -4.33 15.94
N GLN A 55 -2.21 -5.05 16.44
CA GLN A 55 -1.52 -6.12 15.71
C GLN A 55 -2.35 -7.40 15.60
N GLY A 56 -2.04 -8.22 14.61
CA GLY A 56 -2.62 -9.56 14.48
C GLY A 56 -4.09 -9.60 14.05
N GLN A 57 -4.63 -8.52 13.49
CA GLN A 57 -5.97 -8.52 12.94
C GLN A 57 -6.03 -9.27 11.60
N PRO A 58 -7.18 -9.93 11.30
CA PRO A 58 -7.40 -10.52 9.99
C PRO A 58 -7.46 -9.43 8.91
N PHE A 59 -7.10 -9.81 7.71
CA PHE A 59 -7.22 -8.94 6.54
C PHE A 59 -8.70 -8.61 6.26
N ALA A 60 -8.98 -7.33 6.11
CA ALA A 60 -10.32 -6.83 5.78
C ALA A 60 -10.57 -6.96 4.27
N THR A 61 -11.26 -8.02 3.86
CA THR A 61 -11.48 -8.35 2.44
C THR A 61 -12.26 -7.28 1.67
N GLU A 62 -13.03 -6.45 2.34
CA GLU A 62 -13.76 -5.32 1.77
C GLU A 62 -12.82 -4.33 1.04
N VAL A 63 -11.57 -4.20 1.51
CA VAL A 63 -10.58 -3.30 0.91
C VAL A 63 -10.24 -3.68 -0.53
N LEU A 64 -10.35 -4.96 -0.90
CA LEU A 64 -10.06 -5.43 -2.26
C LEU A 64 -10.96 -4.75 -3.30
N ASN A 65 -12.23 -4.59 -2.99
CA ASN A 65 -13.16 -3.90 -3.87
C ASN A 65 -12.84 -2.40 -3.98
N HIS A 66 -12.49 -1.76 -2.88
CA HIS A 66 -12.08 -0.34 -2.87
C HIS A 66 -10.83 -0.13 -3.72
N ILE A 67 -9.84 -1.01 -3.61
CA ILE A 67 -8.62 -0.97 -4.42
C ILE A 67 -8.95 -1.15 -5.90
N ALA A 68 -9.76 -2.14 -6.26
CA ALA A 68 -10.13 -2.39 -7.65
C ALA A 68 -10.85 -1.20 -8.27
N VAL A 69 -11.81 -0.59 -7.55
CA VAL A 69 -12.51 0.63 -8.00
C VAL A 69 -11.54 1.81 -8.15
N PHE A 70 -10.65 2.01 -7.18
CA PHE A 70 -9.64 3.07 -7.23
C PHE A 70 -8.70 2.89 -8.42
N ARG A 71 -8.18 1.68 -8.62
CA ARG A 71 -7.27 1.36 -9.73
C ARG A 71 -7.92 1.53 -11.11
N ALA A 72 -9.21 1.20 -11.24
CA ALA A 72 -9.94 1.42 -12.48
C ALA A 72 -10.05 2.91 -12.84
N LYS A 73 -10.20 3.77 -11.81
CA LYS A 73 -10.32 5.22 -11.98
C LYS A 73 -8.95 5.93 -12.11
N HIS A 74 -7.95 5.44 -11.39
CA HIS A 74 -6.61 6.04 -11.28
C HIS A 74 -5.52 4.99 -11.59
N PRO A 75 -5.39 4.54 -12.85
CA PRO A 75 -4.47 3.46 -13.22
C PRO A 75 -2.99 3.82 -13.03
N ASP A 76 -2.65 5.10 -13.07
CA ASP A 76 -1.26 5.58 -12.98
C ASP A 76 -0.77 5.83 -11.56
N ILE A 77 -1.67 5.84 -10.57
CA ILE A 77 -1.29 6.09 -9.19
C ILE A 77 -0.92 4.77 -8.52
N PRO A 78 0.32 4.61 -8.03
CA PRO A 78 0.73 3.41 -7.31
C PRO A 78 -0.10 3.20 -6.04
N VAL A 79 -0.47 1.95 -5.80
CA VAL A 79 -1.23 1.54 -4.60
C VAL A 79 -0.40 0.60 -3.76
N GLN A 80 -0.36 0.85 -2.45
CA GLN A 80 0.18 -0.09 -1.48
C GLN A 80 -0.87 -0.47 -0.43
N VAL A 81 -0.68 -1.63 0.18
CA VAL A 81 -1.55 -2.14 1.25
C VAL A 81 -0.71 -2.44 2.47
N ASP A 82 -1.18 -1.98 3.63
CA ASP A 82 -0.57 -2.22 4.95
C ASP A 82 -1.60 -2.77 5.92
N GLY A 83 -1.24 -3.83 6.62
CA GLY A 83 -2.05 -4.47 7.64
C GLY A 83 -2.77 -5.74 7.19
N GLY A 84 -2.59 -6.80 7.96
CA GLY A 84 -3.21 -8.11 7.74
C GLY A 84 -2.77 -8.86 6.50
N VAL A 85 -1.78 -8.36 5.77
CA VAL A 85 -1.25 -9.03 4.57
C VAL A 85 -0.42 -10.24 4.98
N HIS A 86 -0.74 -11.38 4.39
CA HIS A 86 -0.04 -12.64 4.57
C HIS A 86 -0.06 -13.46 3.28
N ILE A 87 0.74 -14.51 3.21
CA ILE A 87 0.96 -15.30 1.99
C ILE A 87 -0.34 -15.79 1.33
N ALA A 88 -1.34 -16.18 2.12
CA ALA A 88 -2.60 -16.70 1.57
C ALA A 88 -3.51 -15.62 0.96
N VAL A 89 -3.39 -14.36 1.38
CA VAL A 89 -4.18 -13.23 0.85
C VAL A 89 -3.44 -12.43 -0.22
N ALA A 90 -2.11 -12.50 -0.23
CA ALA A 90 -1.26 -11.75 -1.15
C ALA A 90 -1.66 -11.87 -2.63
N PRO A 91 -1.97 -13.08 -3.19
CA PRO A 91 -2.39 -13.19 -4.58
C PRO A 91 -3.65 -12.38 -4.91
N ARG A 92 -4.61 -12.32 -3.99
CA ARG A 92 -5.85 -11.56 -4.17
C ARG A 92 -5.61 -10.05 -4.11
N VAL A 93 -4.72 -9.62 -3.22
CA VAL A 93 -4.33 -8.21 -3.07
C VAL A 93 -3.61 -7.74 -4.34
N LEU A 94 -2.68 -8.53 -4.85
CA LEU A 94 -1.97 -8.24 -6.09
C LEU A 94 -2.92 -8.20 -7.30
N ALA A 95 -3.84 -9.18 -7.39
CA ALA A 95 -4.85 -9.22 -8.46
C ALA A 95 -5.80 -8.00 -8.43
N ALA A 96 -6.00 -7.36 -7.27
CA ALA A 96 -6.75 -6.12 -7.17
C ALA A 96 -6.00 -4.89 -7.71
N GLY A 97 -4.71 -5.03 -8.06
CA GLY A 97 -3.90 -3.98 -8.67
C GLY A 97 -2.95 -3.27 -7.70
N VAL A 98 -2.64 -3.90 -6.57
CA VAL A 98 -1.65 -3.38 -5.61
C VAL A 98 -0.24 -3.59 -6.16
N SER A 99 0.60 -2.57 -6.08
CA SER A 99 1.98 -2.60 -6.53
C SER A 99 3.01 -2.80 -5.41
N ARG A 100 2.59 -2.66 -4.15
CA ARG A 100 3.48 -2.86 -2.99
C ARG A 100 2.71 -3.45 -1.81
N LEU A 101 3.25 -4.52 -1.23
CA LEU A 101 2.75 -5.13 0.00
C LEU A 101 3.63 -4.72 1.18
N ILE A 102 2.99 -4.24 2.26
CA ILE A 102 3.68 -3.99 3.52
C ILE A 102 3.30 -5.14 4.46
N VAL A 103 4.28 -5.95 4.78
CA VAL A 103 4.10 -7.19 5.53
C VAL A 103 4.97 -7.17 6.78
N GLY A 104 4.37 -7.37 7.93
CA GLY A 104 5.05 -7.41 9.21
C GLY A 104 4.93 -8.78 9.88
N SER A 105 3.84 -8.99 10.60
CA SER A 105 3.63 -10.17 11.46
C SER A 105 3.73 -11.51 10.74
N ASP A 106 3.33 -11.58 9.48
CA ASP A 106 3.41 -12.83 8.70
C ASP A 106 4.87 -13.29 8.54
N ILE A 107 5.76 -12.36 8.21
CA ILE A 107 7.20 -12.65 8.08
C ILE A 107 7.82 -12.98 9.45
N TRP A 108 7.56 -12.14 10.46
CA TRP A 108 8.21 -12.29 11.76
C TRP A 108 7.73 -13.49 12.56
N ASN A 109 6.50 -13.96 12.34
CA ASN A 109 5.94 -15.14 12.99
C ASN A 109 6.16 -16.44 12.19
N ALA A 110 6.70 -16.36 10.98
CA ALA A 110 7.03 -17.53 10.17
C ALA A 110 8.18 -18.33 10.79
N THR A 111 8.20 -19.64 10.52
CA THR A 111 9.29 -20.52 10.95
C THR A 111 10.65 -20.07 10.36
N SER A 112 10.64 -19.52 9.15
CA SER A 112 11.77 -18.88 8.50
C SER A 112 11.31 -17.57 7.90
N ALA A 113 11.71 -16.44 8.48
CA ALA A 113 11.40 -15.12 7.96
C ALA A 113 11.96 -14.90 6.55
N LYS A 114 13.14 -15.46 6.27
CA LYS A 114 13.76 -15.38 4.94
C LYS A 114 12.90 -16.09 3.90
N ASP A 115 12.51 -17.33 4.15
CA ASP A 115 11.75 -18.11 3.19
C ASP A 115 10.36 -17.50 2.94
N GLU A 116 9.73 -16.97 3.98
CA GLU A 116 8.43 -16.29 3.84
C GLU A 116 8.54 -15.01 3.04
N TYR A 117 9.60 -14.23 3.25
CA TYR A 117 9.88 -13.05 2.43
C TYR A 117 10.11 -13.43 0.95
N GLU A 118 10.92 -14.47 0.70
CA GLU A 118 11.20 -14.93 -0.68
C GLU A 118 9.92 -15.39 -1.38
N ARG A 119 9.06 -16.15 -0.72
CA ARG A 119 7.74 -16.57 -1.25
C ARG A 119 6.83 -15.38 -1.59
N LEU A 120 6.76 -14.38 -0.71
CA LEU A 120 5.98 -13.16 -0.96
C LEU A 120 6.56 -12.35 -2.13
N ASN A 121 7.89 -12.28 -2.23
CA ASN A 121 8.56 -11.56 -3.31
C ASN A 121 8.32 -12.25 -4.67
N GLU A 122 8.42 -13.57 -4.74
CA GLU A 122 8.10 -14.34 -5.95
C GLU A 122 6.68 -14.07 -6.44
N LEU A 123 5.69 -14.03 -5.54
CA LEU A 123 4.32 -13.67 -5.90
C LEU A 123 4.20 -12.28 -6.50
N THR A 124 4.95 -11.30 -5.98
CA THR A 124 4.92 -9.93 -6.53
C THR A 124 5.56 -9.86 -7.91
N GLU A 125 6.62 -10.61 -8.16
CA GLU A 125 7.29 -10.69 -9.46
C GLU A 125 6.40 -11.39 -10.50
N GLU A 126 5.75 -12.51 -10.15
CA GLU A 126 4.83 -13.24 -11.04
C GLU A 126 3.62 -12.40 -11.48
N HIS A 127 3.13 -11.49 -10.63
CA HIS A 127 2.01 -10.62 -10.98
C HIS A 127 2.41 -9.40 -11.83
N GLY A 128 3.70 -9.25 -12.18
CA GLY A 128 4.17 -8.35 -13.22
C GLY A 128 3.93 -6.85 -12.98
N LEU A 129 3.77 -6.45 -11.73
CA LEU A 129 3.54 -5.05 -11.37
C LEU A 129 4.84 -4.24 -11.24
N TYR A 130 5.99 -4.87 -11.48
CA TYR A 130 7.32 -4.27 -11.53
C TYR A 130 7.93 -4.43 -12.91
N THR A 131 7.33 -3.81 -13.85
CA THR A 131 7.99 -3.54 -15.14
C THR A 131 8.11 -2.05 -15.35
#